data_4abc6017e2c46c8c1e037df896f2d882
#
_entry.id   4abc6017e2c46c8c1e037df896f2d882
#
_cell.length_a   1.000
_cell.length_b   1.000
_cell.length_c   1.000
_cell.angle_alpha   90.00
_cell.angle_beta   90.00
_cell.angle_gamma   90.00
#
_symmetry.space_group_name_H-M   'P 1'
#
loop_
_entity.id
_entity.type
_entity.pdbx_description
1 polymer ?
#
loop_
_entity_poly.entity_id
_entity_poly.type
_entity_poly.pdbx_seq_one_letter_code
_entity_poly.pdbx_strand_id
1 'polypeptide(L)'
;SWDGWTLAVISNFGVFDLNPVLGRMEGVDAYPGEPCAILVRKAIEFMEESVKQRQPFFASVWFSNPHLPWIPQARFAQPFRNVTRCRDYRNLTACKVKGEGRKGGPYYQRDCDCFPREMADHYGELVALDKSIDGLRRGLRRLGLENDTLVWFSSDNGPEPKRLRPFPSAGGLAGTKKTLLEGGIRVPAIVEWPGKIEP
;
A
#
# COMPACT_ATOMS: atom_id res chain seq x y z
N SER A 1 -25.83 10.58 -1.45
CA SER A 1 -25.72 10.11 -0.06
C SER A 1 -26.67 8.92 0.13
N TRP A 2 -26.15 7.82 0.61
CA TRP A 2 -26.96 6.70 1.07
C TRP A 2 -27.43 7.05 2.49
N ASP A 3 -28.72 7.31 2.65
CA ASP A 3 -29.38 7.50 3.95
C ASP A 3 -28.59 8.31 5.00
N GLY A 4 -27.97 9.41 4.59
CA GLY A 4 -27.20 10.30 5.46
C GLY A 4 -25.73 9.96 5.66
N TRP A 5 -25.17 8.95 4.95
CA TRP A 5 -23.73 8.63 4.97
C TRP A 5 -22.93 9.49 3.99
N THR A 6 -21.73 9.84 4.38
CA THR A 6 -20.71 10.35 3.47
C THR A 6 -19.80 9.21 3.00
N LEU A 7 -19.49 9.19 1.69
CA LEU A 7 -18.74 8.12 1.05
C LEU A 7 -17.57 8.71 0.28
N ALA A 8 -16.38 8.17 0.46
CA ALA A 8 -15.21 8.56 -0.32
C ALA A 8 -14.35 7.37 -0.75
N VAL A 9 -13.80 7.45 -1.96
CA VAL A 9 -12.70 6.61 -2.42
C VAL A 9 -11.46 7.49 -2.53
N ILE A 10 -10.41 7.12 -1.81
CA ILE A 10 -9.17 7.88 -1.69
C ILE A 10 -8.05 7.04 -2.29
N SER A 11 -7.51 7.47 -3.42
CA SER A 11 -6.52 6.72 -4.20
C SER A 11 -5.43 7.63 -4.76
N ASN A 12 -4.41 7.06 -5.39
CA ASN A 12 -3.37 7.82 -6.11
C ASN A 12 -3.92 8.69 -7.25
N PHE A 13 -5.13 8.40 -7.74
CA PHE A 13 -5.79 9.19 -8.79
C PHE A 13 -6.60 10.37 -8.23
N GLY A 14 -6.62 10.55 -6.92
CA GLY A 14 -7.32 11.61 -6.23
C GLY A 14 -8.29 11.09 -5.16
N VAL A 15 -8.94 12.01 -4.51
CA VAL A 15 -10.08 11.73 -3.63
C VAL A 15 -11.34 11.86 -4.48
N PHE A 16 -12.07 10.75 -4.61
CA PHE A 16 -13.36 10.72 -5.28
C PHE A 16 -14.43 10.67 -4.21
N ASP A 17 -15.13 11.76 -4.05
CA ASP A 17 -16.38 11.75 -3.30
C ASP A 17 -17.45 11.11 -4.20
N LEU A 18 -18.06 10.05 -3.71
CA LEU A 18 -19.22 9.42 -4.36
C LEU A 18 -20.50 10.22 -4.11
N ASN A 19 -20.43 11.27 -3.30
CA ASN A 19 -21.50 12.25 -3.18
C ASN A 19 -21.44 13.20 -4.38
N PRO A 20 -22.49 13.31 -5.22
CA PRO A 20 -22.49 14.17 -6.40
C PRO A 20 -22.30 15.66 -6.14
N VAL A 21 -22.25 16.10 -4.88
CA VAL A 21 -22.14 17.50 -4.49
C VAL A 21 -20.68 18.00 -4.38
N LEU A 22 -19.69 17.13 -4.13
CA LEU A 22 -18.33 17.56 -3.76
C LEU A 22 -17.27 17.48 -4.87
N GLY A 23 -17.55 16.85 -5.99
CA GLY A 23 -16.68 16.88 -7.17
C GLY A 23 -15.31 16.17 -7.01
N ARG A 24 -14.49 16.22 -8.04
CA ARG A 24 -13.17 15.61 -8.11
C ARG A 24 -12.15 16.47 -7.35
N MET A 25 -11.42 15.87 -6.41
CA MET A 25 -10.28 16.51 -5.76
C MET A 25 -8.98 16.23 -6.55
N GLU A 26 -7.96 17.05 -6.32
CA GLU A 26 -6.65 16.92 -6.98
C GLU A 26 -5.97 15.57 -6.67
N GLY A 27 -5.24 15.04 -7.66
CA GLY A 27 -4.47 13.81 -7.51
C GLY A 27 -3.33 13.93 -6.48
N VAL A 28 -2.89 12.80 -5.94
CA VAL A 28 -1.79 12.75 -4.93
C VAL A 28 -0.46 13.27 -5.47
N ASP A 29 -0.23 13.23 -6.77
CA ASP A 29 1.00 13.74 -7.40
C ASP A 29 1.17 15.26 -7.25
N ALA A 30 0.10 15.98 -6.92
CA ALA A 30 0.13 17.42 -6.62
C ALA A 30 0.73 17.73 -5.23
N TYR A 31 1.00 16.72 -4.41
CA TYR A 31 1.44 16.90 -3.02
C TYR A 31 2.84 16.33 -2.80
N PRO A 32 3.74 17.06 -2.10
CA PRO A 32 5.04 16.53 -1.73
C PRO A 32 4.91 15.49 -0.60
N GLY A 33 5.67 14.42 -0.66
CA GLY A 33 5.77 13.43 0.41
C GLY A 33 5.55 12.00 -0.02
N GLU A 34 5.40 11.13 0.96
CA GLU A 34 5.16 9.71 0.75
C GLU A 34 3.70 9.48 0.33
N PRO A 35 3.42 8.80 -0.79
CA PRO A 35 2.06 8.65 -1.32
C PRO A 35 1.06 8.11 -0.31
N CYS A 36 1.41 7.04 0.42
CA CYS A 36 0.51 6.46 1.42
C CYS A 36 0.20 7.41 2.60
N ALA A 37 1.17 8.25 3.02
CA ALA A 37 0.94 9.26 4.05
C ALA A 37 0.02 10.39 3.55
N ILE A 38 0.11 10.73 2.28
CA ILE A 38 -0.78 11.72 1.64
C ILE A 38 -2.22 11.17 1.62
N LEU A 39 -2.40 9.92 1.22
CA LEU A 39 -3.72 9.27 1.20
C LEU A 39 -4.36 9.24 2.58
N VAL A 40 -3.60 8.88 3.61
CA VAL A 40 -4.09 8.87 4.99
C VAL A 40 -4.47 10.28 5.46
N ARG A 41 -3.66 11.29 5.14
CA ARG A 41 -4.01 12.68 5.46
C ARG A 41 -5.34 13.07 4.83
N LYS A 42 -5.55 12.75 3.55
CA LYS A 42 -6.81 13.02 2.85
C LYS A 42 -7.99 12.25 3.44
N ALA A 43 -7.76 11.00 3.87
CA ALA A 43 -8.78 10.24 4.58
C ALA A 43 -9.18 10.92 5.91
N ILE A 44 -8.20 11.40 6.66
CA ILE A 44 -8.46 12.11 7.93
C ILE A 44 -9.20 13.43 7.68
N GLU A 45 -8.80 14.22 6.69
CA GLU A 45 -9.49 15.46 6.30
C GLU A 45 -10.99 15.18 5.97
N PHE A 46 -11.25 14.11 5.22
CA PHE A 46 -12.62 13.67 4.92
C PHE A 46 -13.40 13.25 6.18
N MET A 47 -12.78 12.50 7.09
CA MET A 47 -13.39 12.09 8.35
C MET A 47 -13.68 13.31 9.25
N GLU A 48 -12.76 14.28 9.33
CA GLU A 48 -12.96 15.54 10.07
C GLU A 48 -14.17 16.31 9.56
N GLU A 49 -14.34 16.36 8.25
CA GLU A 49 -15.50 17.04 7.66
C GLU A 49 -16.81 16.29 7.95
N SER A 50 -16.78 14.96 7.87
CA SER A 50 -17.95 14.13 8.22
C SER A 50 -18.37 14.33 9.69
N VAL A 51 -17.41 14.42 10.61
CA VAL A 51 -17.66 14.71 12.03
C VAL A 51 -18.31 16.09 12.21
N LYS A 52 -17.81 17.13 11.55
CA LYS A 52 -18.38 18.48 11.59
C LYS A 52 -19.83 18.49 11.11
N GLN A 53 -20.11 17.72 10.07
CA GLN A 53 -21.46 17.57 9.51
C GLN A 53 -22.36 16.62 10.32
N ARG A 54 -21.82 15.97 11.37
CA ARG A 54 -22.51 14.95 12.16
C ARG A 54 -23.06 13.81 11.30
N GLN A 55 -22.31 13.40 10.29
CA GLN A 55 -22.69 12.32 9.37
C GLN A 55 -21.79 11.11 9.56
N PRO A 56 -22.34 9.90 9.54
CA PRO A 56 -21.52 8.70 9.46
C PRO A 56 -20.81 8.65 8.11
N PHE A 57 -19.65 7.98 8.05
CA PHE A 57 -18.86 7.89 6.83
C PHE A 57 -18.47 6.45 6.49
N PHE A 58 -18.18 6.24 5.22
CA PHE A 58 -17.43 5.11 4.69
C PHE A 58 -16.28 5.63 3.85
N ALA A 59 -15.05 5.24 4.19
CA ALA A 59 -13.86 5.61 3.44
C ALA A 59 -13.13 4.36 2.92
N SER A 60 -12.95 4.28 1.62
CA SER A 60 -12.12 3.24 0.99
C SER A 60 -10.81 3.86 0.55
N VAL A 61 -9.70 3.47 1.17
CA VAL A 61 -8.36 4.03 0.94
C VAL A 61 -7.52 3.02 0.17
N TRP A 62 -7.16 3.36 -1.07
CA TRP A 62 -6.42 2.47 -1.97
C TRP A 62 -4.95 2.85 -2.03
N PHE A 63 -4.14 2.12 -1.29
CA PHE A 63 -2.70 2.29 -1.32
C PHE A 63 -2.09 1.61 -2.55
N SER A 64 -1.11 2.24 -3.17
CA SER A 64 -0.28 1.60 -4.21
C SER A 64 0.83 0.71 -3.62
N ASN A 65 1.20 0.94 -2.36
CA ASN A 65 2.23 0.17 -1.69
C ASN A 65 1.75 -1.26 -1.34
N PRO A 66 2.56 -2.29 -1.53
CA PRO A 66 3.91 -2.31 -2.09
C PRO A 66 3.97 -2.69 -3.57
N HIS A 67 3.09 -2.18 -4.43
CA HIS A 67 3.14 -2.40 -5.87
C HIS A 67 4.37 -1.71 -6.50
N LEU A 68 4.85 -2.25 -7.59
CA LEU A 68 5.92 -1.63 -8.39
C LEU A 68 5.45 -0.29 -9.03
N PRO A 69 6.36 0.67 -9.22
CA PRO A 69 7.77 0.69 -8.85
C PRO A 69 7.98 0.95 -7.35
N TRP A 70 9.04 0.38 -6.77
CA TRP A 70 9.40 0.64 -5.37
C TRP A 70 10.31 1.86 -5.29
N ILE A 71 9.78 2.97 -4.83
CA ILE A 71 10.50 4.26 -4.73
C ILE A 71 10.18 4.89 -3.37
N PRO A 72 10.49 4.22 -2.26
CA PRO A 72 10.26 4.78 -0.93
C PRO A 72 11.22 5.92 -0.65
N GLN A 73 10.86 6.82 0.25
CA GLN A 73 11.83 7.79 0.76
C GLN A 73 13.02 7.07 1.37
N ALA A 74 14.23 7.61 1.16
CA ALA A 74 15.50 6.99 1.57
C ALA A 74 15.51 6.54 3.05
N ARG A 75 14.92 7.32 3.95
CA ARG A 75 14.82 7.00 5.40
C ARG A 75 14.12 5.67 5.69
N PHE A 76 13.22 5.21 4.82
CA PHE A 76 12.49 3.96 5.00
C PHE A 76 13.27 2.76 4.46
N ALA A 77 14.00 2.92 3.35
CA ALA A 77 14.81 1.87 2.75
C ALA A 77 16.17 1.69 3.44
N GLN A 78 16.73 2.78 3.99
CA GLN A 78 18.08 2.80 4.58
C GLN A 78 18.35 1.70 5.63
N PRO A 79 17.43 1.38 6.56
CA PRO A 79 17.66 0.31 7.53
C PRO A 79 17.89 -1.07 6.89
N PHE A 80 17.38 -1.30 5.69
CA PHE A 80 17.45 -2.59 4.99
C PHE A 80 18.62 -2.71 4.02
N ARG A 81 19.32 -1.61 3.71
CA ARG A 81 20.40 -1.63 2.71
C ARG A 81 21.59 -2.49 3.11
N ASN A 82 21.84 -2.66 4.40
CA ASN A 82 22.92 -3.51 4.91
C ASN A 82 22.47 -4.95 5.24
N VAL A 83 21.14 -5.15 5.42
CA VAL A 83 20.57 -6.46 5.77
C VAL A 83 20.39 -7.32 4.51
N THR A 84 20.04 -6.70 3.41
CA THR A 84 19.82 -7.36 2.12
C THR A 84 21.14 -7.59 1.40
N ARG A 85 22.01 -8.46 1.94
CA ARG A 85 23.31 -8.79 1.31
C ARG A 85 23.13 -9.82 0.20
N CYS A 86 23.76 -9.59 -0.95
CA CYS A 86 23.80 -10.51 -2.10
C CYS A 86 24.32 -11.93 -1.80
N ARG A 87 24.89 -12.19 -0.63
CA ARG A 87 25.54 -13.49 -0.32
C ARG A 87 24.58 -14.68 -0.45
N ASP A 88 23.31 -14.50 -0.10
CA ASP A 88 22.33 -15.59 -0.08
C ASP A 88 21.66 -15.81 -1.44
N TYR A 89 21.90 -14.93 -2.40
CA TYR A 89 21.29 -14.97 -3.72
C TYR A 89 22.24 -15.32 -4.86
N ARG A 90 23.51 -15.60 -4.58
CA ARG A 90 24.52 -15.96 -5.60
C ARG A 90 24.18 -17.22 -6.40
N ASN A 91 23.31 -18.07 -5.90
CA ASN A 91 22.88 -19.30 -6.55
C ASN A 91 21.56 -19.16 -7.32
N LEU A 92 20.94 -17.99 -7.34
CA LEU A 92 19.72 -17.78 -8.09
C LEU A 92 20.05 -17.59 -9.56
N THR A 93 19.65 -18.53 -10.38
CA THR A 93 19.68 -18.52 -11.86
C THR A 93 19.04 -17.27 -12.47
N ALA A 94 18.29 -16.50 -11.73
CA ALA A 94 17.68 -15.24 -12.12
C ALA A 94 18.69 -14.12 -12.48
N CYS A 95 19.93 -14.18 -11.96
CA CYS A 95 20.98 -13.22 -12.32
C CYS A 95 21.50 -13.38 -13.74
N LYS A 96 21.23 -14.51 -14.41
CA LYS A 96 21.75 -14.83 -15.75
C LYS A 96 20.82 -14.48 -16.91
N VAL A 97 19.65 -13.95 -16.69
CA VAL A 97 18.74 -13.59 -17.78
C VAL A 97 19.16 -12.26 -18.39
N LYS A 98 20.11 -12.31 -19.31
CA LYS A 98 20.38 -11.24 -20.26
C LYS A 98 19.16 -11.11 -21.20
N GLY A 99 18.52 -9.96 -21.14
CA GLY A 99 17.90 -9.30 -22.28
C GLY A 99 16.70 -9.95 -22.93
N GLU A 100 15.51 -9.81 -22.34
CA GLU A 100 14.26 -9.65 -23.08
C GLU A 100 13.28 -8.83 -22.25
N GLY A 101 13.59 -7.57 -22.08
CA GLY A 101 12.67 -6.56 -21.60
C GLY A 101 12.71 -5.39 -22.56
N ARG A 102 11.59 -4.74 -22.83
CA ARG A 102 11.53 -3.55 -23.69
C ARG A 102 12.70 -2.61 -23.36
N LYS A 103 13.57 -2.39 -24.34
CA LYS A 103 14.64 -1.40 -24.27
C LYS A 103 14.02 -0.04 -23.95
N GLY A 104 14.45 0.58 -22.85
CA GLY A 104 14.15 1.98 -22.56
C GLY A 104 13.32 2.31 -21.30
N GLY A 105 12.92 1.33 -20.49
CA GLY A 105 12.25 1.63 -19.22
C GLY A 105 13.27 1.77 -18.07
N PRO A 106 13.11 2.74 -17.16
CA PRO A 106 14.04 2.95 -16.03
C PRO A 106 14.10 1.77 -15.04
N TYR A 107 13.28 0.76 -15.22
CA TYR A 107 13.08 -0.37 -14.30
C TYR A 107 13.75 -1.68 -14.75
N TYR A 108 14.57 -1.67 -15.81
CA TYR A 108 15.13 -2.90 -16.41
C TYR A 108 16.66 -2.92 -16.49
N GLN A 109 17.36 -2.27 -15.57
CA GLN A 109 18.78 -2.56 -15.40
C GLN A 109 18.93 -3.79 -14.50
N ARG A 110 19.17 -4.93 -15.14
CA ARG A 110 19.45 -6.22 -14.49
C ARG A 110 20.92 -6.28 -14.13
N ASP A 111 21.27 -5.67 -13.05
CA ASP A 111 22.53 -5.90 -12.37
C ASP A 111 22.22 -6.71 -11.10
N CYS A 112 22.97 -7.79 -10.85
CA CYS A 112 22.83 -8.55 -9.62
C CYS A 112 23.05 -7.70 -8.37
N ASP A 113 23.75 -6.59 -8.50
CA ASP A 113 23.97 -5.62 -7.44
C ASP A 113 22.70 -4.79 -7.13
N CYS A 114 21.73 -4.73 -8.07
CA CYS A 114 20.47 -4.00 -7.86
C CYS A 114 19.47 -4.77 -6.98
N PHE A 115 19.62 -6.07 -6.84
CA PHE A 115 18.65 -6.92 -6.17
C PHE A 115 18.50 -6.65 -4.67
N PRO A 116 19.58 -6.53 -3.88
CA PRO A 116 19.52 -6.11 -2.50
C PRO A 116 18.93 -4.71 -2.35
N ARG A 117 19.20 -3.84 -3.32
CA ARG A 117 18.63 -2.49 -3.34
C ARG A 117 17.11 -2.53 -3.54
N GLU A 118 16.63 -3.30 -4.51
CA GLU A 118 15.20 -3.48 -4.76
C GLU A 118 14.48 -4.10 -3.56
N MET A 119 15.10 -5.08 -2.86
CA MET A 119 14.54 -5.63 -1.61
C MET A 119 14.45 -4.55 -0.52
N ALA A 120 15.49 -3.76 -0.34
CA ALA A 120 15.50 -2.68 0.63
C ALA A 120 14.42 -1.63 0.29
N ASP A 121 14.24 -1.33 -0.99
CA ASP A 121 13.20 -0.43 -1.46
C ASP A 121 11.81 -1.03 -1.22
N HIS A 122 11.59 -2.31 -1.52
CA HIS A 122 10.33 -3.00 -1.21
C HIS A 122 10.01 -2.99 0.28
N TYR A 123 10.97 -3.29 1.16
CA TYR A 123 10.77 -3.20 2.60
C TYR A 123 10.54 -1.76 3.06
N GLY A 124 11.18 -0.80 2.41
CA GLY A 124 10.94 0.62 2.63
C GLY A 124 9.49 1.03 2.35
N GLU A 125 8.90 0.51 1.25
CA GLU A 125 7.48 0.69 0.93
C GLU A 125 6.55 0.12 2.01
N LEU A 126 6.87 -1.07 2.54
CA LEU A 126 6.09 -1.67 3.63
C LEU A 126 6.17 -0.85 4.92
N VAL A 127 7.36 -0.34 5.27
CA VAL A 127 7.52 0.55 6.43
C VAL A 127 6.76 1.85 6.26
N ALA A 128 6.77 2.43 5.06
CA ALA A 128 6.01 3.63 4.76
C ALA A 128 4.49 3.40 4.90
N LEU A 129 4.02 2.26 4.41
CA LEU A 129 2.62 1.84 4.55
C LEU A 129 2.24 1.64 6.02
N ASP A 130 3.04 0.88 6.79
CA ASP A 130 2.81 0.63 8.21
C ASP A 130 2.72 1.94 9.03
N LYS A 131 3.65 2.86 8.81
CA LYS A 131 3.61 4.19 9.44
C LYS A 131 2.39 5.01 9.04
N SER A 132 1.89 4.82 7.83
CA SER A 132 0.70 5.51 7.35
C SER A 132 -0.56 4.96 8.01
N ILE A 133 -0.65 3.63 8.19
CA ILE A 133 -1.73 3.00 8.95
C ILE A 133 -1.71 3.44 10.42
N ASP A 134 -0.52 3.52 11.06
CA ASP A 134 -0.39 4.10 12.39
C ASP A 134 -0.87 5.57 12.43
N GLY A 135 -0.56 6.35 11.40
CA GLY A 135 -1.07 7.72 11.22
C GLY A 135 -2.60 7.77 11.16
N LEU A 136 -3.24 6.85 10.44
CA LEU A 136 -4.70 6.73 10.36
C LEU A 136 -5.29 6.42 11.75
N ARG A 137 -4.72 5.42 12.45
CA ARG A 137 -5.17 5.03 13.78
C ARG A 137 -5.05 6.19 14.79
N ARG A 138 -3.95 6.95 14.74
CA ARG A 138 -3.80 8.18 15.55
C ARG A 138 -4.83 9.26 15.16
N GLY A 139 -5.14 9.39 13.87
CA GLY A 139 -6.18 10.29 13.39
C GLY A 139 -7.55 9.94 13.97
N LEU A 140 -7.96 8.68 13.92
CA LEU A 140 -9.20 8.20 14.50
C LEU A 140 -9.27 8.46 16.00
N ARG A 141 -8.19 8.20 16.77
CA ARG A 141 -8.12 8.53 18.20
C ARG A 141 -8.29 10.02 18.45
N ARG A 142 -7.57 10.87 17.71
CA ARG A 142 -7.66 12.33 17.84
C ARG A 142 -9.08 12.85 17.61
N LEU A 143 -9.83 12.20 16.70
CA LEU A 143 -11.21 12.55 16.38
C LEU A 143 -12.24 11.91 17.35
N GLY A 144 -11.80 11.07 18.28
CA GLY A 144 -12.68 10.33 19.19
C GLY A 144 -13.50 9.24 18.51
N LEU A 145 -13.04 8.74 17.36
CA LEU A 145 -13.77 7.81 16.50
C LEU A 145 -13.29 6.35 16.63
N GLU A 146 -12.21 6.07 17.38
CA GLU A 146 -11.59 4.75 17.40
C GLU A 146 -12.54 3.63 17.86
N ASN A 147 -13.44 3.91 18.80
CA ASN A 147 -14.39 2.92 19.32
C ASN A 147 -15.64 2.74 18.44
N ASP A 148 -15.91 3.70 17.56
CA ASP A 148 -17.09 3.74 16.70
C ASP A 148 -16.75 3.50 15.21
N THR A 149 -15.48 3.17 14.91
CA THR A 149 -15.03 2.92 13.55
C THR A 149 -14.47 1.52 13.40
N LEU A 150 -15.04 0.76 12.45
CA LEU A 150 -14.45 -0.49 11.98
C LEU A 150 -13.40 -0.16 10.94
N VAL A 151 -12.15 -0.57 11.19
CA VAL A 151 -11.04 -0.49 10.24
C VAL A 151 -10.80 -1.88 9.66
N TRP A 152 -10.93 -2.01 8.35
CA TRP A 152 -10.59 -3.22 7.60
C TRP A 152 -9.36 -2.95 6.74
N PHE A 153 -8.31 -3.73 6.94
CA PHE A 153 -7.09 -3.68 6.13
C PHE A 153 -6.90 -5.02 5.40
N SER A 154 -6.66 -4.96 4.10
CA SER A 154 -6.43 -6.14 3.28
C SER A 154 -5.59 -5.78 2.06
N SER A 155 -4.95 -6.79 1.43
CA SER A 155 -4.42 -6.65 0.08
C SER A 155 -5.50 -6.98 -0.95
N ASP A 156 -5.38 -6.43 -2.16
CA ASP A 156 -6.27 -6.70 -3.29
C ASP A 156 -6.00 -8.06 -3.95
N ASN A 157 -4.74 -8.52 -3.92
CA ASN A 157 -4.31 -9.80 -4.49
C ASN A 157 -2.98 -10.28 -3.90
N GLY A 158 -2.61 -11.49 -4.24
CA GLY A 158 -1.31 -12.07 -3.93
C GLY A 158 -0.16 -11.42 -4.70
N PRO A 159 1.08 -11.86 -4.45
CA PRO A 159 2.29 -11.24 -5.00
C PRO A 159 2.41 -11.41 -6.52
N GLU A 160 3.19 -10.52 -7.14
CA GLU A 160 3.58 -10.63 -8.55
C GLU A 160 4.28 -11.96 -8.84
N PRO A 161 4.15 -12.52 -10.06
CA PRO A 161 4.82 -13.76 -10.44
C PRO A 161 6.34 -13.71 -10.27
N LYS A 162 6.94 -14.77 -9.69
CA LYS A 162 8.39 -14.88 -9.45
C LYS A 162 9.27 -14.65 -10.68
N ARG A 163 8.76 -14.91 -11.88
CA ARG A 163 9.48 -14.65 -13.14
C ARG A 163 9.80 -13.16 -13.35
N LEU A 164 9.01 -12.29 -12.74
CA LEU A 164 9.20 -10.84 -12.82
C LEU A 164 10.10 -10.35 -11.68
N ARG A 165 9.97 -10.98 -10.51
CA ARG A 165 10.74 -10.66 -9.31
C ARG A 165 10.94 -11.94 -8.49
N PRO A 166 12.12 -12.20 -7.93
CA PRO A 166 12.38 -13.38 -7.09
C PRO A 166 11.72 -13.30 -5.70
N PHE A 167 11.28 -12.13 -5.34
CA PHE A 167 10.42 -11.81 -4.21
C PHE A 167 9.37 -10.77 -4.71
N PRO A 168 8.24 -10.57 -4.11
CA PRO A 168 7.68 -11.22 -2.92
C PRO A 168 7.23 -12.66 -3.17
N SER A 169 6.89 -13.36 -2.10
CA SER A 169 6.51 -14.75 -2.11
C SER A 169 5.10 -14.95 -1.55
N ALA A 170 4.38 -15.90 -2.13
CA ALA A 170 3.08 -16.36 -1.61
C ALA A 170 3.23 -17.36 -0.43
N GLY A 171 4.41 -17.45 0.22
CA GLY A 171 4.61 -18.30 1.40
C GLY A 171 4.44 -19.80 1.14
N GLY A 172 4.75 -20.27 -0.08
CA GLY A 172 4.57 -21.68 -0.47
C GLY A 172 3.19 -22.02 -1.04
N LEU A 173 2.25 -21.08 -1.06
CA LEU A 173 0.95 -21.26 -1.72
C LEU A 173 1.13 -21.32 -3.23
N ALA A 174 0.32 -22.13 -3.90
CA ALA A 174 0.31 -22.23 -5.36
C ALA A 174 -0.32 -20.97 -5.98
N GLY A 175 0.28 -20.49 -7.06
CA GLY A 175 -0.21 -19.31 -7.79
C GLY A 175 0.35 -17.98 -7.27
N THR A 176 -0.06 -16.93 -7.95
CA THR A 176 0.37 -15.54 -7.72
C THR A 176 -0.73 -14.62 -8.23
N LYS A 177 -0.55 -13.30 -8.16
CA LYS A 177 -1.39 -12.30 -8.84
C LYS A 177 -1.79 -12.78 -10.24
N LYS A 178 -3.01 -12.55 -10.65
CA LYS A 178 -3.66 -13.01 -11.91
C LYS A 178 -4.04 -14.49 -11.95
N THR A 179 -3.95 -15.22 -10.84
CA THR A 179 -4.46 -16.59 -10.73
C THR A 179 -5.53 -16.67 -9.64
N LEU A 180 -6.48 -17.62 -9.81
CA LEU A 180 -7.50 -17.93 -8.79
C LEU A 180 -7.02 -18.99 -7.79
N LEU A 181 -5.73 -19.31 -7.78
CA LEU A 181 -5.11 -20.21 -6.83
C LEU A 181 -4.82 -19.47 -5.52
N GLU A 182 -4.63 -20.22 -4.43
CA GLU A 182 -4.43 -19.67 -3.08
C GLU A 182 -3.36 -18.57 -3.01
N GLY A 183 -2.24 -18.72 -3.72
CA GLY A 183 -1.18 -17.70 -3.78
C GLY A 183 -1.58 -16.41 -4.50
N GLY A 184 -2.70 -16.42 -5.23
CA GLY A 184 -3.23 -15.23 -5.90
C GLY A 184 -4.35 -14.53 -5.14
N ILE A 185 -5.12 -15.28 -4.33
CA ILE A 185 -6.33 -14.77 -3.69
C ILE A 185 -6.30 -14.82 -2.16
N ARG A 186 -5.49 -15.68 -1.54
CA ARG A 186 -5.35 -15.76 -0.10
C ARG A 186 -4.38 -14.70 0.40
N VAL A 187 -4.93 -13.57 0.80
CA VAL A 187 -4.19 -12.39 1.25
C VAL A 187 -4.40 -12.15 2.74
N PRO A 188 -3.46 -11.51 3.44
CA PRO A 188 -3.66 -11.08 4.81
C PRO A 188 -4.84 -10.12 4.91
N ALA A 189 -5.63 -10.28 5.97
CA ALA A 189 -6.69 -9.34 6.34
C ALA A 189 -6.65 -9.10 7.84
N ILE A 190 -6.85 -7.85 8.24
CA ILE A 190 -6.90 -7.41 9.64
C ILE A 190 -8.15 -6.58 9.82
N VAL A 191 -8.87 -6.85 10.90
CA VAL A 191 -10.04 -6.06 11.32
C VAL A 191 -9.77 -5.51 12.72
N GLU A 192 -9.97 -4.22 12.88
CA GLU A 192 -9.83 -3.53 14.16
C GLU A 192 -11.11 -2.75 14.46
N TRP A 193 -11.70 -2.98 15.64
CA TRP A 193 -12.81 -2.21 16.16
C TRP A 193 -12.79 -2.25 17.70
N PRO A 194 -11.99 -1.37 18.34
CA PRO A 194 -11.73 -1.45 19.78
C PRO A 194 -13.00 -1.44 20.65
N GLY A 195 -14.06 -0.78 20.22
CA GLY A 195 -15.33 -0.74 20.95
C GLY A 195 -16.21 -2.00 20.82
N LYS A 196 -15.83 -2.99 19.99
CA LYS A 196 -16.67 -4.15 19.66
C LYS A 196 -15.92 -5.48 19.54
N ILE A 197 -14.65 -5.46 19.19
CA ILE A 197 -13.83 -6.66 18.95
C ILE A 197 -12.66 -6.62 19.94
N GLU A 198 -12.57 -7.63 20.77
CA GLU A 198 -11.41 -7.82 21.65
C GLU A 198 -10.21 -8.33 20.83
N PRO A 199 -8.97 -7.95 21.20
CA PRO A 199 -7.74 -8.40 20.53
C PRO A 199 -7.52 -9.90 20.58
#